data_1f6387acf1e88a0589cada27bb4d52c2
#
_entry.id   1f6387acf1e88a0589cada27bb4d52c2
#
_cell.length_a   1.000
_cell.length_b   1.000
_cell.length_c   1.000
_cell.angle_alpha   90.00
_cell.angle_beta   90.00
_cell.angle_gamma   90.00
#
_symmetry.space_group_name_H-M   'P 1'
#
loop_
_entity.id
_entity.type
_entity.pdbx_description
1 polymer ?
#
loop_
_entity_poly.entity_id
_entity_poly.type
_entity_poly.pdbx_seq_one_letter_code
_entity_poly.pdbx_strand_id
1 'polypeptide(L)' 'MAKDLKDVNDGDLIEALNDSKEELFNLRFQLVTGQLDNYSRIKEVKKEVARAMTELREREIAAAEALESNDD' A
#
# COMPACT_ATOMS: atom_id res chain seq x y z
N MET A 1 1.38 12.42 -10.75
CA MET A 1 0.16 11.69 -11.05
C MET A 1 0.18 10.31 -10.45
N ALA A 2 -0.87 9.94 -9.79
CA ALA A 2 -0.94 8.63 -9.16
C ALA A 2 -1.02 7.55 -10.24
N LYS A 3 -0.12 6.59 -10.15
CA LYS A 3 -0.16 5.42 -11.01
C LYS A 3 -1.39 4.59 -10.67
N ASP A 4 -2.09 4.08 -11.67
CA ASP A 4 -3.20 3.19 -11.42
C ASP A 4 -2.66 1.86 -10.91
N LEU A 5 -2.94 1.54 -9.65
CA LEU A 5 -2.43 0.33 -9.02
C LEU A 5 -2.94 -0.95 -9.68
N LYS A 6 -4.06 -0.86 -10.37
CA LYS A 6 -4.61 -2.03 -11.07
C LYS A 6 -3.71 -2.52 -12.19
N ASP A 7 -2.87 -1.63 -12.74
CA ASP A 7 -1.96 -1.98 -13.82
C ASP A 7 -0.60 -2.49 -13.33
N VAL A 8 -0.38 -2.48 -12.01
CA VAL A 8 0.87 -2.90 -11.41
C VAL A 8 0.81 -4.39 -11.12
N ASN A 9 1.89 -5.13 -11.45
CA ASN A 9 1.91 -6.57 -11.15
C ASN A 9 2.07 -6.81 -9.64
N ASP A 10 1.78 -8.04 -9.21
CA ASP A 10 1.76 -8.38 -7.79
C ASP A 10 3.10 -8.15 -7.10
N GLY A 11 4.18 -8.54 -7.74
CA GLY A 11 5.52 -8.36 -7.17
C GLY A 11 5.85 -6.90 -6.94
N ASP A 12 5.59 -6.05 -7.94
CA ASP A 12 5.85 -4.62 -7.85
C ASP A 12 4.92 -3.96 -6.82
N LEU A 13 3.68 -4.43 -6.73
CA LEU A 13 2.73 -3.89 -5.77
C LEU A 13 3.16 -4.19 -4.32
N ILE A 14 3.61 -5.42 -4.07
CA ILE A 14 4.10 -5.81 -2.74
C ILE A 14 5.35 -5.01 -2.40
N GLU A 15 6.26 -4.84 -3.35
CA GLU A 15 7.47 -4.05 -3.14
C GLU A 15 7.12 -2.60 -2.81
N ALA A 16 6.20 -2.00 -3.57
CA ALA A 16 5.76 -0.64 -3.32
C ALA A 16 5.12 -0.50 -1.94
N LEU A 17 4.33 -1.49 -1.54
CA LEU A 17 3.71 -1.50 -0.21
C LEU A 17 4.77 -1.55 0.88
N ASN A 18 5.75 -2.42 0.74
CA ASN A 18 6.83 -2.55 1.73
C ASN A 18 7.65 -1.27 1.82
N ASP A 19 7.97 -0.66 0.68
CA ASP A 19 8.69 0.61 0.66
C ASP A 19 7.91 1.72 1.35
N SER A 20 6.60 1.79 1.10
CA SER A 20 5.75 2.80 1.73
C SER A 20 5.63 2.58 3.24
N LYS A 21 5.53 1.33 3.69
CA LYS A 21 5.51 1.01 5.11
C LYS A 21 6.81 1.42 5.80
N GLU A 22 7.93 1.16 5.14
CA GLU A 22 9.24 1.55 5.67
C GLU A 22 9.36 3.06 5.77
N GLU A 23 8.94 3.78 4.74
CA GLU A 23 8.93 5.23 4.75
C GLU A 23 8.04 5.76 5.86
N LEU A 24 6.86 5.18 6.04
CA LEU A 24 5.94 5.60 7.10
C LEU A 24 6.55 5.41 8.48
N PHE A 25 7.23 4.28 8.70
CA PHE A 25 7.92 4.01 9.95
C PHE A 25 8.98 5.08 10.23
N ASN A 26 9.79 5.38 9.22
CA ASN A 26 10.84 6.38 9.36
C ASN A 26 10.28 7.77 9.63
N LEU A 27 9.20 8.14 8.97
CA LEU A 27 8.56 9.43 9.18
C LEU A 27 7.97 9.55 10.59
N ARG A 28 7.35 8.48 11.09
CA ARG A 28 6.82 8.46 12.46
C ARG A 28 7.95 8.57 13.48
N PHE A 29 9.07 7.92 13.21
CA PHE A 29 10.24 8.02 14.07
C PHE A 29 10.74 9.46 14.12
N GLN A 30 10.85 10.12 12.94
CA GLN A 30 11.26 11.52 12.88
C GLN A 30 10.29 12.43 13.61
N LEU A 31 8.99 12.14 13.55
CA LEU A 31 7.99 12.90 14.27
C LEU A 31 8.21 12.81 15.79
N VAL A 32 8.47 11.60 16.29
CA VAL A 32 8.69 11.39 17.72
C VAL A 32 9.96 12.09 18.20
N THR A 33 11.01 12.11 17.38
CA THR A 33 12.26 12.75 17.74
C THR A 33 12.27 14.26 17.46
N GLY A 34 11.19 14.80 16.89
CA GLY A 34 11.09 16.22 16.59
C GLY A 34 11.85 16.66 15.36
N GLN A 35 12.24 15.72 14.50
CA GLN A 35 13.02 16.02 13.31
C GLN A 35 12.15 16.15 12.03
N LEU A 36 10.85 15.90 12.15
CA LEU A 36 9.98 15.96 10.99
C LEU A 36 9.51 17.39 10.72
N ASP A 37 9.83 17.91 9.55
CA ASP A 37 9.46 19.27 9.16
C ASP A 37 8.07 19.34 8.52
N ASN A 38 7.65 18.29 7.83
CA ASN A 38 6.41 18.31 7.04
C ASN A 38 5.53 17.13 7.39
N TYR A 39 4.51 17.37 8.21
CA TYR A 39 3.57 16.34 8.63
C TYR A 39 2.72 15.81 7.47
N SER A 40 2.52 16.62 6.43
CA SER A 40 1.67 16.19 5.31
C SER A 40 2.24 14.98 4.56
N ARG A 41 3.56 14.78 4.60
CA ARG A 41 4.16 13.59 4.00
C ARG A 41 3.67 12.30 4.67
N ILE A 42 3.48 12.33 5.99
CA ILE A 42 2.92 11.18 6.70
C ILE A 42 1.53 10.83 6.17
N LYS A 43 0.70 11.85 5.95
CA LYS A 43 -0.65 11.63 5.43
C LYS A 43 -0.62 11.03 4.03
N GLU A 44 0.28 11.51 3.17
CA GLU A 44 0.43 10.98 1.82
C GLU A 44 0.86 9.51 1.85
N VAL A 45 1.86 9.19 2.64
CA VAL A 45 2.37 7.82 2.72
C VAL A 45 1.33 6.89 3.32
N LYS A 46 0.58 7.34 4.33
CA LYS A 46 -0.53 6.54 4.87
C LYS A 46 -1.55 6.19 3.79
N LYS A 47 -1.87 7.15 2.92
CA LYS A 47 -2.78 6.89 1.80
C LYS A 47 -2.20 5.89 0.82
N GLU A 48 -0.90 6.00 0.51
CA GLU A 48 -0.23 5.06 -0.36
C GLU A 48 -0.29 3.64 0.19
N VAL A 49 -0.01 3.48 1.48
CA VAL A 49 -0.10 2.18 2.15
C VAL A 49 -1.52 1.64 2.07
N ALA A 50 -2.51 2.48 2.40
CA ALA A 50 -3.91 2.07 2.39
C ALA A 50 -4.36 1.63 0.99
N ARG A 51 -3.98 2.38 -0.04
CA ARG A 51 -4.36 2.04 -1.42
C ARG A 51 -3.72 0.74 -1.88
N ALA A 52 -2.45 0.54 -1.56
CA ALA A 52 -1.75 -0.70 -1.94
C ALA A 52 -2.36 -1.90 -1.22
N MET A 53 -2.67 -1.77 0.07
CA MET A 53 -3.31 -2.84 0.83
C MET A 53 -4.71 -3.16 0.29
N THR A 54 -5.46 -2.12 -0.08
CA THR A 54 -6.79 -2.30 -0.66
C THR A 54 -6.71 -3.05 -1.98
N GLU A 55 -5.77 -2.67 -2.84
CA GLU A 55 -5.61 -3.33 -4.12
C GLU A 55 -5.23 -4.81 -3.94
N LEU A 56 -4.32 -5.11 -3.03
CA LEU A 56 -3.94 -6.49 -2.76
C LEU A 56 -5.12 -7.30 -2.24
N ARG A 57 -5.91 -6.71 -1.34
CA ARG A 57 -7.08 -7.39 -0.79
C ARG A 57 -8.13 -7.64 -1.87
N GLU A 58 -8.35 -6.68 -2.76
CA GLU A 58 -9.28 -6.87 -3.86
C GLU A 58 -8.83 -8.02 -4.79
N ARG A 59 -7.52 -8.14 -5.02
CA ARG A 59 -6.98 -9.23 -5.81
C ARG A 59 -7.17 -10.59 -5.13
N GLU A 60 -7.00 -10.63 -3.81
CA GLU A 60 -7.25 -11.84 -3.03
C GLU A 60 -8.71 -12.27 -3.11
N ILE A 61 -9.61 -11.30 -2.98
CA ILE A 61 -11.05 -11.57 -3.08
C ILE A 61 -11.40 -12.07 -4.48
N ALA A 62 -10.89 -11.42 -5.51
CA ALA A 62 -11.15 -11.84 -6.89
C ALA A 62 -10.64 -13.26 -7.15
N ALA A 63 -9.45 -13.58 -6.62
CA ALA A 63 -8.90 -14.92 -6.77
C ALA A 63 -9.74 -15.96 -6.04
N ALA A 64 -10.21 -15.64 -4.84
CA ALA A 64 -11.08 -16.54 -4.08
C ALA A 64 -12.40 -16.77 -4.79
N GLU A 65 -12.99 -15.71 -5.34
CA GLU A 65 -14.24 -15.82 -6.09
C GLU A 65 -14.06 -16.68 -7.34
N ALA A 66 -12.93 -16.52 -8.02
CA ALA A 66 -12.63 -17.33 -9.21
C ALA A 66 -12.51 -18.81 -8.85
N LEU A 67 -11.89 -19.10 -7.71
CA LEU A 67 -11.78 -20.48 -7.23
C LEU A 67 -13.14 -21.07 -6.86
N GLU A 68 -13.99 -20.27 -6.20
CA GLU A 68 -15.34 -20.71 -5.86
C GLU A 68 -16.18 -20.95 -7.10
N SER A 69 -16.02 -20.11 -8.13
CA SER A 69 -16.74 -20.25 -9.40
C SER A 69 -16.38 -21.54 -10.12
N ASN A 70 -15.17 -22.05 -9.92
CA ASN A 70 -14.70 -23.26 -10.56
C ASN A 70 -15.02 -24.52 -9.76
N ASP A 71 -15.67 -24.37 -8.64
CA ASP A 71 -15.91 -25.46 -7.69
C ASP A 71 -17.27 -26.12 -7.89
N ASP A 72 -17.78 -26.11 -9.08
CA ASP A 72 -19.02 -26.80 -9.41
C ASP A 72 -18.76 -28.20 -9.90
#